data_b2634d6723f7d9df3b3b6eff79484498
#
_entry.id   b2634d6723f7d9df3b3b6eff79484498
#
_cell.length_a   1.000
_cell.length_b   1.000
_cell.length_c   1.000
_cell.angle_alpha   90.00
_cell.angle_beta   90.00
_cell.angle_gamma   90.00
#
_symmetry.space_group_name_H-M   'P 1'
#
loop_
_entity.id
_entity.type
_entity.pdbx_description
1 polymer ?
#
loop_
_entity_poly.entity_id
_entity_poly.type
_entity_poly.pdbx_seq_one_letter_code
_entity_poly.pdbx_strand_id
1 'polypeptide(L)'
;MQTGTVKQPAGTLDYELVFQQMPGLCLILDPGFTVVAQNEQHSRITETQAVGHNLFAAFPDNPNDSGAMGLAKIRDSLLKVLKTREADSLPMLRYDFKPARGPYQIRYWSVTNAPILGEDGYVRWILIRAEDVTALAGHGDNG
;
A
#
# COMPACT_ATOMS: atom_id res chain seq x y z
N MET A 1 8.21 34.73 5.64
CA MET A 1 8.16 34.35 5.82
C MET A 1 8.23 34.05 6.00
N GLN A 2 7.98 33.82 6.02
CA GLN A 2 7.82 33.24 6.24
C GLN A 2 7.97 32.70 5.89
N THR A 3 8.12 32.31 5.47
CA THR A 3 8.02 31.54 5.27
C THR A 3 7.98 31.05 5.38
N GLY A 4 8.31 30.87 5.20
CA GLY A 4 7.98 30.15 5.49
C GLY A 4 7.66 29.70 5.87
N THR A 5 8.51 29.40 6.64
CA THR A 5 7.61 29.05 7.20
C THR A 5 6.98 29.53 6.97
N VAL A 6 7.61 29.51 6.50
CA VAL A 6 6.56 30.13 6.01
C VAL A 6 5.25 29.53 6.29
N LYS A 7 4.52 30.18 6.79
CA LYS A 7 3.19 29.71 7.03
C LYS A 7 2.42 29.63 5.75
N GLN A 8 1.71 28.53 5.58
CA GLN A 8 0.83 28.38 4.45
C GLN A 8 -0.42 29.23 4.63
N PRO A 9 -0.95 29.82 3.57
CA PRO A 9 -2.22 30.52 3.65
C PRO A 9 -3.35 29.61 4.11
N ALA A 10 -4.36 30.19 4.71
CA ALA A 10 -5.56 29.44 5.08
C ALA A 10 -6.12 28.73 3.85
N GLY A 11 -6.48 27.46 3.99
CA GLY A 11 -7.00 26.65 2.90
C GLY A 11 -5.92 25.92 2.09
N THR A 12 -4.65 26.20 2.33
CA THR A 12 -3.58 25.47 1.65
C THR A 12 -3.38 24.12 2.32
N LEU A 13 -3.35 23.06 1.50
CA LEU A 13 -3.12 21.71 2.03
C LEU A 13 -1.64 21.41 2.16
N ASP A 14 -1.31 20.77 3.26
CA ASP A 14 -0.02 20.12 3.42
C ASP A 14 -0.19 18.67 2.97
N TYR A 15 0.20 18.39 1.74
CA TYR A 15 -0.04 17.07 1.14
C TYR A 15 0.72 15.97 1.85
N GLU A 16 1.89 16.26 2.37
CA GLU A 16 2.63 15.27 3.12
C GLU A 16 1.90 14.90 4.41
N LEU A 17 1.41 15.90 5.12
CA LEU A 17 0.64 15.66 6.34
C LEU A 17 -0.62 14.86 6.03
N VAL A 18 -1.33 15.23 4.96
CA VAL A 18 -2.53 14.50 4.55
C VAL A 18 -2.20 13.04 4.29
N PHE A 19 -1.14 12.77 3.52
CA PHE A 19 -0.73 11.41 3.22
C PHE A 19 -0.42 10.63 4.50
N GLN A 20 0.33 11.23 5.43
CA GLN A 20 0.70 10.56 6.68
C GLN A 20 -0.50 10.21 7.53
N GLN A 21 -1.56 11.02 7.46
CA GLN A 21 -2.75 10.83 8.28
C GLN A 21 -3.89 10.09 7.56
N MET A 22 -3.69 9.67 6.32
CA MET A 22 -4.74 8.96 5.57
C MET A 22 -5.15 7.68 6.30
N PRO A 23 -6.47 7.40 6.33
CA PRO A 23 -6.94 6.12 6.85
C PRO A 23 -6.54 4.99 5.91
N GLY A 24 -6.21 3.84 6.50
CA GLY A 24 -5.74 2.69 5.74
C GLY A 24 -4.22 2.65 5.67
N LEU A 25 -3.71 1.55 5.15
CA LEU A 25 -2.27 1.34 4.99
C LEU A 25 -1.87 1.83 3.60
N CYS A 26 -1.13 2.93 3.54
CA CYS A 26 -0.80 3.57 2.27
C CYS A 26 0.70 3.55 2.00
N LEU A 27 1.05 3.21 0.77
CA LEU A 27 2.41 3.28 0.24
C LEU A 27 2.39 4.00 -1.09
N ILE A 28 3.49 4.65 -1.41
CA ILE A 28 3.72 5.17 -2.77
C ILE A 28 4.95 4.48 -3.31
N LEU A 29 4.84 3.94 -4.53
CA LEU A 29 5.92 3.25 -5.20
C LEU A 29 6.38 4.05 -6.42
N ASP A 30 7.65 3.91 -6.77
CA ASP A 30 8.08 4.30 -8.12
C ASP A 30 7.71 3.17 -9.10
N PRO A 31 7.86 3.38 -10.42
CA PRO A 31 7.49 2.36 -11.40
C PRO A 31 8.29 1.06 -11.31
N GLY A 32 9.43 1.07 -10.63
CA GLY A 32 10.23 -0.14 -10.37
C GLY A 32 9.83 -0.84 -9.09
N PHE A 33 8.75 -0.37 -8.43
CA PHE A 33 8.19 -0.96 -7.22
C PHE A 33 9.04 -0.74 -5.97
N THR A 34 9.91 0.28 -5.99
CA THR A 34 10.60 0.73 -4.78
C THR A 34 9.65 1.64 -4.01
N VAL A 35 9.56 1.42 -2.71
CA VAL A 35 8.71 2.23 -1.83
C VAL A 35 9.38 3.59 -1.65
N VAL A 36 8.68 4.66 -2.01
CA VAL A 36 9.19 6.02 -1.86
C VAL A 36 8.48 6.78 -0.74
N ALA A 37 7.32 6.31 -0.30
CA ALA A 37 6.62 6.88 0.85
C ALA A 37 5.77 5.82 1.52
N GLN A 38 5.62 5.97 2.83
CA GLN A 38 4.88 5.04 3.67
C GLN A 38 4.15 5.87 4.71
N ASN A 39 2.82 5.71 4.84
CA ASN A 39 2.11 6.54 5.80
C ASN A 39 2.24 5.99 7.21
N GLU A 40 1.84 6.80 8.19
CA GLU A 40 2.05 6.49 9.59
C GLU A 40 1.33 5.21 10.01
N GLN A 41 0.10 5.02 9.56
CA GLN A 41 -0.66 3.82 9.90
C GLN A 41 0.00 2.56 9.36
N HIS A 42 0.53 2.62 8.14
CA HIS A 42 1.23 1.47 7.55
C HIS A 42 2.46 1.10 8.39
N SER A 43 3.27 2.11 8.74
CA SER A 43 4.47 1.88 9.56
C SER A 43 4.11 1.26 10.91
N ARG A 44 3.09 1.79 11.55
CA ARG A 44 2.69 1.35 12.88
C ARG A 44 2.15 -0.07 12.87
N ILE A 45 1.29 -0.40 11.90
CA ILE A 45 0.66 -1.71 11.83
C ILE A 45 1.65 -2.77 11.41
N THR A 46 2.46 -2.50 10.37
CA THR A 46 3.38 -3.52 9.84
C THR A 46 4.69 -3.59 10.61
N GLU A 47 5.03 -2.54 11.35
CA GLU A 47 6.30 -2.43 12.07
C GLU A 47 7.51 -2.59 11.16
N THR A 48 7.34 -2.25 9.90
CA THR A 48 8.38 -2.37 8.87
C THR A 48 8.63 -1.00 8.26
N GLN A 49 9.90 -0.59 8.21
CA GLN A 49 10.31 0.63 7.54
C GLN A 49 10.62 0.29 6.09
N ALA A 50 9.66 0.55 5.22
CA ALA A 50 9.73 0.07 3.84
C ALA A 50 10.36 1.06 2.86
N VAL A 51 10.42 2.35 3.21
CA VAL A 51 10.93 3.38 2.30
C VAL A 51 12.36 3.05 1.87
N GLY A 52 12.61 3.09 0.57
CA GLY A 52 13.91 2.78 -0.02
C GLY A 52 14.07 1.31 -0.39
N HIS A 53 13.12 0.46 -0.05
CA HIS A 53 13.19 -0.98 -0.34
C HIS A 53 12.19 -1.36 -1.42
N ASN A 54 12.51 -2.41 -2.15
CA ASN A 54 11.55 -2.99 -3.08
C ASN A 54 10.38 -3.56 -2.29
N LEU A 55 9.16 -3.34 -2.80
CA LEU A 55 7.94 -3.76 -2.10
C LEU A 55 7.97 -5.26 -1.75
N PHE A 56 8.38 -6.10 -2.68
CA PHE A 56 8.32 -7.55 -2.49
C PHE A 56 9.42 -8.06 -1.57
N ALA A 57 10.53 -7.33 -1.45
CA ALA A 57 11.57 -7.64 -0.49
C ALA A 57 11.15 -7.22 0.92
N ALA A 58 10.44 -6.10 1.04
CA ALA A 58 10.00 -5.60 2.34
C ALA A 58 8.86 -6.44 2.92
N PHE A 59 8.00 -6.99 2.06
CA PHE A 59 6.80 -7.71 2.49
C PHE A 59 6.67 -9.03 1.75
N PRO A 60 7.52 -10.03 2.09
CA PRO A 60 7.48 -11.33 1.41
C PRO A 60 6.23 -12.13 1.81
N ASP A 61 5.87 -13.10 0.98
CA ASP A 61 4.82 -14.05 1.31
C ASP A 61 5.22 -14.89 2.54
N ASN A 62 4.21 -15.47 3.19
CA ASN A 62 4.41 -16.38 4.30
C ASN A 62 5.23 -17.59 3.83
N PRO A 63 6.46 -17.79 4.33
CA PRO A 63 7.29 -18.91 3.88
C PRO A 63 6.76 -20.28 4.32
N ASN A 64 5.82 -20.29 5.28
CA ASN A 64 5.22 -21.53 5.75
C ASN A 64 4.03 -21.96 4.90
N ASP A 65 3.63 -21.16 3.92
CA ASP A 65 2.52 -21.46 3.02
C ASP A 65 3.04 -21.53 1.59
N SER A 66 3.33 -22.74 1.13
CA SER A 66 3.88 -22.93 -0.22
C SER A 66 2.89 -22.56 -1.32
N GLY A 67 1.61 -22.44 -0.98
CA GLY A 67 0.56 -22.03 -1.93
C GLY A 67 0.26 -20.53 -1.88
N ALA A 68 1.03 -19.75 -1.13
CA ALA A 68 0.77 -18.32 -1.02
C ALA A 68 0.89 -17.63 -2.37
N MET A 69 -0.13 -16.85 -2.72
CA MET A 69 -0.23 -16.17 -4.01
C MET A 69 -0.36 -14.65 -3.87
N GLY A 70 -0.28 -14.14 -2.63
CA GLY A 70 -0.52 -12.73 -2.37
C GLY A 70 0.39 -11.81 -3.19
N LEU A 71 1.69 -12.05 -3.15
CA LEU A 71 2.64 -11.23 -3.90
C LEU A 71 2.46 -11.33 -5.40
N ALA A 72 2.16 -12.53 -5.92
CA ALA A 72 1.94 -12.70 -7.34
C ALA A 72 0.74 -11.89 -7.81
N LYS A 73 -0.34 -11.89 -7.03
CA LYS A 73 -1.54 -11.12 -7.35
C LYS A 73 -1.30 -9.62 -7.29
N ILE A 74 -0.55 -9.17 -6.29
CA ILE A 74 -0.19 -7.76 -6.19
C ILE A 74 0.66 -7.35 -7.38
N ARG A 75 1.67 -8.17 -7.74
CA ARG A 75 2.52 -7.88 -8.89
C ARG A 75 1.72 -7.76 -10.18
N ASP A 76 0.80 -8.71 -10.41
CA ASP A 76 -0.03 -8.67 -11.61
C ASP A 76 -0.87 -7.41 -11.65
N SER A 77 -1.44 -7.01 -10.52
CA SER A 77 -2.22 -5.78 -10.43
C SER A 77 -1.37 -4.54 -10.73
N LEU A 78 -0.18 -4.47 -10.15
CA LEU A 78 0.73 -3.34 -10.38
C LEU A 78 1.17 -3.25 -11.83
N LEU A 79 1.48 -4.39 -12.46
CA LEU A 79 1.84 -4.41 -13.88
C LEU A 79 0.67 -3.94 -14.74
N LYS A 80 -0.55 -4.32 -14.37
CA LYS A 80 -1.75 -3.87 -15.06
C LYS A 80 -1.92 -2.36 -14.95
N VAL A 81 -1.68 -1.79 -13.76
CA VAL A 81 -1.75 -0.34 -13.55
C VAL A 81 -0.74 0.38 -14.46
N LEU A 82 0.50 -0.13 -14.54
CA LEU A 82 1.50 0.46 -15.41
C LEU A 82 1.08 0.40 -16.87
N LYS A 83 0.48 -0.70 -17.28
CA LYS A 83 0.09 -0.90 -18.68
C LYS A 83 -1.13 -0.06 -19.05
N THR A 84 -2.16 -0.08 -18.21
CA THR A 84 -3.44 0.56 -18.54
C THR A 84 -3.50 2.01 -18.12
N ARG A 85 -2.66 2.43 -17.17
CA ARG A 85 -2.68 3.77 -16.57
C ARG A 85 -4.00 4.03 -15.84
N GLU A 86 -4.63 2.96 -15.37
CA GLU A 86 -5.88 3.02 -14.60
C GLU A 86 -5.71 2.27 -13.30
N ALA A 87 -6.54 2.62 -12.32
CA ALA A 87 -6.52 1.92 -11.03
C ALA A 87 -6.98 0.47 -11.20
N ASP A 88 -6.47 -0.38 -10.34
CA ASP A 88 -6.87 -1.77 -10.27
C ASP A 88 -7.09 -2.14 -8.79
N SER A 89 -8.06 -2.99 -8.53
CA SER A 89 -8.45 -3.36 -7.17
C SER A 89 -8.42 -4.86 -6.96
N LEU A 90 -8.01 -5.24 -5.75
CA LEU A 90 -8.04 -6.62 -5.27
C LEU A 90 -8.91 -6.60 -4.01
N PRO A 91 -10.22 -6.87 -4.13
CA PRO A 91 -11.15 -6.63 -3.02
C PRO A 91 -10.99 -7.57 -1.82
N MET A 92 -10.42 -8.76 -2.04
CA MET A 92 -10.33 -9.76 -0.98
C MET A 92 -9.05 -10.57 -1.16
N LEU A 93 -7.91 -9.89 -1.00
CA LEU A 93 -6.60 -10.52 -1.18
C LEU A 93 -6.16 -11.17 0.12
N ARG A 94 -5.87 -12.47 0.08
CA ARG A 94 -5.22 -13.09 1.22
C ARG A 94 -3.73 -12.77 1.19
N TYR A 95 -3.27 -12.16 2.25
CA TYR A 95 -1.85 -11.92 2.47
C TYR A 95 -1.59 -12.01 3.97
N ASP A 96 -0.90 -13.07 4.37
CA ASP A 96 -0.68 -13.36 5.79
C ASP A 96 0.25 -12.31 6.39
N PHE A 97 -0.12 -11.84 7.57
CA PHE A 97 0.59 -10.81 8.29
C PHE A 97 1.46 -11.42 9.38
N LYS A 98 2.70 -10.95 9.49
CA LYS A 98 3.57 -11.37 10.58
C LYS A 98 3.86 -10.18 11.49
N PRO A 99 3.31 -10.16 12.70
CA PRO A 99 3.69 -9.13 13.66
C PRO A 99 5.16 -9.31 14.07
N ALA A 100 5.74 -8.27 14.66
CA ALA A 100 7.12 -8.31 15.11
C ALA A 100 7.35 -9.48 16.08
N ARG A 101 6.33 -9.78 16.87
CA ARG A 101 6.35 -10.92 17.79
C ARG A 101 5.17 -11.81 17.49
N GLY A 102 5.45 -13.11 17.37
CA GLY A 102 4.41 -14.09 17.15
C GLY A 102 4.42 -14.66 15.75
N PRO A 103 3.52 -15.62 15.50
CA PRO A 103 3.46 -16.30 14.22
C PRO A 103 2.75 -15.46 13.16
N TYR A 104 2.81 -15.93 11.91
CA TYR A 104 1.99 -15.38 10.86
C TYR A 104 0.51 -15.53 11.20
N GLN A 105 -0.28 -14.51 10.83
CA GLN A 105 -1.72 -14.48 11.01
C GLN A 105 -2.38 -14.40 9.65
N ILE A 106 -3.42 -15.20 9.45
CA ILE A 106 -4.18 -15.15 8.20
C ILE A 106 -4.94 -13.84 8.16
N ARG A 107 -4.75 -13.07 7.09
CA ARG A 107 -5.41 -11.78 6.90
C ARG A 107 -5.89 -11.64 5.48
N TYR A 108 -6.98 -10.93 5.33
CA TYR A 108 -7.55 -10.59 4.04
C TYR A 108 -7.58 -9.08 3.92
N TRP A 109 -7.23 -8.59 2.75
CA TRP A 109 -7.04 -7.17 2.50
C TRP A 109 -7.83 -6.73 1.28
N SER A 110 -8.44 -5.55 1.38
CA SER A 110 -8.94 -4.85 0.20
C SER A 110 -7.84 -3.91 -0.24
N VAL A 111 -7.32 -4.11 -1.45
CA VAL A 111 -6.18 -3.36 -1.96
C VAL A 111 -6.60 -2.60 -3.20
N THR A 112 -6.26 -1.32 -3.25
CA THR A 112 -6.42 -0.51 -4.45
C THR A 112 -5.06 0.02 -4.85
N ASN A 113 -4.70 -0.19 -6.11
CA ASN A 113 -3.48 0.31 -6.71
C ASN A 113 -3.88 1.37 -7.73
N ALA A 114 -3.45 2.61 -7.52
CA ALA A 114 -3.87 3.74 -8.35
C ALA A 114 -2.66 4.44 -8.95
N PRO A 115 -2.69 4.74 -10.25
CA PRO A 115 -1.58 5.43 -10.89
C PRO A 115 -1.61 6.91 -10.56
N ILE A 116 -0.43 7.48 -10.39
CA ILE A 116 -0.24 8.92 -10.34
C ILE A 116 0.54 9.27 -11.59
N LEU A 117 -0.14 9.93 -12.55
CA LEU A 117 0.44 10.22 -13.84
C LEU A 117 1.28 11.49 -13.79
N GLY A 118 2.40 11.45 -14.49
CA GLY A 118 3.20 12.65 -14.70
C GLY A 118 2.60 13.50 -15.80
N GLU A 119 3.25 14.65 -16.07
CA GLU A 119 2.79 15.56 -17.11
C GLU A 119 2.86 14.92 -18.50
N ASP A 120 3.76 13.96 -18.67
CA ASP A 120 3.90 13.23 -19.93
C ASP A 120 2.83 12.15 -20.14
N GLY A 121 1.94 11.96 -19.15
CA GLY A 121 0.86 10.97 -19.22
C GLY A 121 1.27 9.56 -18.84
N TYR A 122 2.55 9.35 -18.49
CA TYR A 122 2.99 8.04 -18.02
C TYR A 122 2.92 7.96 -16.49
N VAL A 123 2.88 6.73 -15.97
CA VAL A 123 2.81 6.50 -14.54
C VAL A 123 4.11 6.96 -13.89
N ARG A 124 4.00 7.95 -13.02
CA ARG A 124 5.13 8.49 -12.27
C ARG A 124 5.30 7.75 -10.94
N TRP A 125 4.20 7.51 -10.28
CA TRP A 125 4.15 6.76 -9.03
C TRP A 125 2.90 5.91 -9.01
N ILE A 126 2.86 4.94 -8.09
CA ILE A 126 1.67 4.14 -7.82
C ILE A 126 1.33 4.31 -6.35
N LEU A 127 0.09 4.68 -6.07
CA LEU A 127 -0.41 4.74 -4.69
C LEU A 127 -1.10 3.42 -4.38
N ILE A 128 -0.66 2.76 -3.32
CA ILE A 128 -1.29 1.54 -2.82
C ILE A 128 -2.03 1.91 -1.54
N ARG A 129 -3.28 1.50 -1.45
CA ARG A 129 -4.05 1.63 -0.23
C ARG A 129 -4.63 0.27 0.12
N ALA A 130 -4.39 -0.19 1.34
CA ALA A 130 -4.88 -1.48 1.81
C ALA A 130 -5.68 -1.30 3.09
N GLU A 131 -6.76 -2.07 3.20
CA GLU A 131 -7.58 -2.13 4.40
C GLU A 131 -7.74 -3.59 4.80
N ASP A 132 -7.66 -3.85 6.10
CA ASP A 132 -7.87 -5.20 6.65
C ASP A 132 -9.36 -5.50 6.65
N VAL A 133 -9.76 -6.49 5.87
CA VAL A 133 -11.16 -6.91 5.76
C VAL A 133 -11.32 -8.37 6.22
N THR A 134 -10.43 -8.83 7.08
CA THR A 134 -10.43 -10.22 7.57
C THR A 134 -11.76 -10.59 8.20
N ALA A 135 -12.39 -9.67 8.93
CA ALA A 135 -13.69 -9.93 9.54
C ALA A 135 -14.77 -10.23 8.50
N LEU A 136 -14.70 -9.57 7.34
CA LEU A 136 -15.66 -9.80 6.26
C LEU A 136 -15.44 -11.16 5.61
N ALA A 137 -14.18 -11.58 5.46
CA ALA A 137 -13.86 -12.89 4.91
C ALA A 137 -14.40 -14.00 5.81
N GLY A 138 -14.27 -13.84 7.14
CA GLY A 138 -14.81 -14.79 8.09
C GLY A 138 -16.32 -14.92 7.97
N HIS A 139 -17.02 -13.80 7.80
CA HIS A 139 -18.45 -13.81 7.57
C HIS A 139 -18.80 -14.49 6.25
N GLY A 140 -18.04 -14.24 5.20
CA GLY A 140 -18.27 -14.85 3.91
C GLY A 140 -18.17 -16.35 3.96
N ASP A 141 -17.23 -16.86 4.72
CA ASP A 141 -17.02 -18.30 4.84
C ASP A 141 -18.16 -18.99 5.58
N ASN A 142 -18.80 -18.30 6.49
CA ASN A 142 -19.88 -18.88 7.31
C ASN A 142 -21.25 -18.54 6.78
N GLY A 143 -21.27 -17.69 5.81
CA GLY A 143 -22.50 -17.12 5.35
C GLY A 143 -23.24 -17.70 4.38
#